data_2940b660e566d133125e0e4285248b64
#
_entry.id   2940b660e566d133125e0e4285248b64
#
_cell.length_a   1.000
_cell.length_b   1.000
_cell.length_c   1.000
_cell.angle_alpha   90.00
_cell.angle_beta   90.00
_cell.angle_gamma   90.00
#
_symmetry.space_group_name_H-M   'P 1'
#
loop_
_entity.id
_entity.type
_entity.pdbx_description
1 polymer ?
#
loop_
_entity_poly.entity_id
_entity_poly.type
_entity_poly.pdbx_seq_one_letter_code
_entity_poly.pdbx_strand_id
1 'polypeptide(L)'
;KKNAHLLKDLKGKALIIAAVTAYKPLLSYGVVPDFVIAAEKVDLPEYFTYDERDLSTRFILGEVSHPEMFKRSVGNKIIFFNEFNRLSLEQARLWGSDYFPASGGSVTTSAFAIGLMSGCDPVIFVGQDLSFGNDGRTHAAGGVYISQDVKIYEQNGTVSVEERYVSPALKEETV
;
A
#
# COMPACT_ATOMS: atom_id res chain seq x y z
N LYS A 1 11.08 -6.98 6.81
CA LYS A 1 11.18 -8.35 7.38
C LYS A 1 11.83 -8.38 8.76
N LYS A 2 12.95 -7.66 8.99
CA LYS A 2 13.74 -7.78 10.23
C LYS A 2 12.93 -7.45 11.50
N ASN A 3 12.03 -6.47 11.42
CA ASN A 3 11.31 -5.91 12.59
C ASN A 3 9.80 -6.17 12.58
N ALA A 4 9.26 -6.85 11.56
CA ALA A 4 7.82 -7.07 11.42
C ALA A 4 7.21 -7.85 12.60
N HIS A 5 7.97 -8.80 13.17
CA HIS A 5 7.53 -9.60 14.31
C HIS A 5 7.27 -8.76 15.57
N LEU A 6 7.97 -7.62 15.73
CA LEU A 6 7.79 -6.70 16.86
C LEU A 6 6.44 -5.99 16.84
N LEU A 7 5.83 -5.86 15.67
CA LEU A 7 4.52 -5.22 15.54
C LEU A 7 3.40 -6.04 16.20
N LYS A 8 3.60 -7.33 16.41
CA LYS A 8 2.62 -8.21 17.07
C LYS A 8 2.28 -7.74 18.48
N ASP A 9 3.27 -7.23 19.21
CA ASP A 9 3.11 -6.78 20.60
C ASP A 9 2.50 -5.38 20.71
N LEU A 10 2.27 -4.72 19.57
CA LEU A 10 1.71 -3.38 19.50
C LEU A 10 0.18 -3.35 19.31
N LYS A 11 -0.45 -4.50 19.08
CA LYS A 11 -1.92 -4.56 18.94
C LYS A 11 -2.62 -3.97 20.16
N GLY A 12 -3.48 -2.98 19.92
CA GLY A 12 -4.16 -2.23 20.98
C GLY A 12 -3.33 -1.17 21.72
N LYS A 13 -2.03 -1.05 21.40
CA LYS A 13 -1.12 -0.03 21.98
C LYS A 13 -0.72 1.02 20.95
N ALA A 14 -0.78 0.70 19.67
CA ALA A 14 -0.51 1.60 18.56
C ALA A 14 -1.47 1.32 17.42
N LEU A 15 -1.71 2.33 16.59
CA LEU A 15 -2.46 2.20 15.34
C LEU A 15 -1.51 1.69 14.26
N ILE A 16 -1.85 0.56 13.64
CA ILE A 16 -1.06 -0.05 12.56
C ILE A 16 -1.75 0.23 11.23
N ILE A 17 -1.15 1.10 10.40
CA ILE A 17 -1.58 1.38 9.04
C ILE A 17 -0.60 0.72 8.08
N ALA A 18 -1.05 -0.22 7.27
CA ALA A 18 -0.22 -0.96 6.32
C ALA A 18 -0.56 -0.58 4.87
N ALA A 19 0.44 -0.40 4.02
CA ALA A 19 0.20 -0.43 2.58
C ALA A 19 -0.31 -1.81 2.18
N VAL A 20 -1.20 -1.89 1.18
CA VAL A 20 -1.82 -3.16 0.76
C VAL A 20 -0.79 -4.22 0.36
N THR A 21 0.36 -3.81 -0.20
CA THR A 21 1.48 -4.70 -0.52
C THR A 21 2.12 -5.36 0.72
N ALA A 22 1.99 -4.73 1.89
CA ALA A 22 2.51 -5.25 3.15
C ALA A 22 1.49 -6.11 3.92
N TYR A 23 0.21 -6.11 3.52
CA TYR A 23 -0.87 -6.75 4.25
C TYR A 23 -0.64 -8.24 4.47
N LYS A 24 -0.56 -9.03 3.39
CA LYS A 24 -0.29 -10.48 3.51
C LYS A 24 1.04 -10.82 4.19
N PRO A 25 2.15 -10.14 3.87
CA PRO A 25 3.38 -10.27 4.64
C PRO A 25 3.21 -10.07 6.15
N LEU A 26 2.46 -9.06 6.59
CA LEU A 26 2.19 -8.83 8.01
C LEU A 26 1.37 -9.97 8.63
N LEU A 27 0.34 -10.43 7.93
CA LEU A 27 -0.48 -11.57 8.39
C LEU A 27 0.36 -12.84 8.59
N SER A 28 1.38 -13.08 7.75
CA SER A 28 2.28 -14.22 7.91
C SER A 28 3.15 -14.14 9.18
N TYR A 29 3.33 -12.93 9.73
CA TYR A 29 3.96 -12.71 11.04
C TYR A 29 2.96 -12.68 12.20
N GLY A 30 1.68 -12.96 11.93
CA GLY A 30 0.61 -12.89 12.93
C GLY A 30 0.23 -11.46 13.33
N VAL A 31 0.52 -10.49 12.46
CA VAL A 31 0.15 -9.08 12.65
C VAL A 31 -1.05 -8.76 11.80
N VAL A 32 -2.19 -8.48 12.41
CA VAL A 32 -3.39 -7.96 11.74
C VAL A 32 -3.39 -6.43 11.89
N PRO A 33 -3.16 -5.67 10.80
CA PRO A 33 -3.18 -4.22 10.85
C PRO A 33 -4.59 -3.70 11.16
N ASP A 34 -4.68 -2.50 11.75
CA ASP A 34 -5.95 -1.84 12.00
C ASP A 34 -6.51 -1.23 10.71
N PHE A 35 -5.62 -0.75 9.84
CA PHE A 35 -5.95 -0.21 8.54
C PHE A 35 -5.02 -0.75 7.45
N VAL A 36 -5.59 -0.96 6.28
CA VAL A 36 -4.85 -1.22 5.04
C VAL A 36 -5.18 -0.13 4.04
N ILE A 37 -4.16 0.54 3.51
CA ILE A 37 -4.33 1.61 2.54
C ILE A 37 -3.92 1.16 1.14
N ALA A 38 -4.72 1.53 0.14
CA ALA A 38 -4.46 1.25 -1.27
C ALA A 38 -4.97 2.38 -2.17
N ALA A 39 -4.33 2.55 -3.33
CA ALA A 39 -4.77 3.43 -4.41
C ALA A 39 -4.40 2.80 -5.77
N GLU A 40 -4.77 1.55 -5.96
CA GLU A 40 -4.39 0.75 -7.12
C GLU A 40 -5.44 0.86 -8.22
N LYS A 41 -5.01 1.27 -9.43
CA LYS A 41 -5.88 1.43 -10.61
C LYS A 41 -6.23 0.11 -11.29
N VAL A 42 -5.48 -0.95 -10.99
CA VAL A 42 -5.71 -2.30 -11.50
C VAL A 42 -6.35 -3.16 -10.43
N ASP A 43 -7.08 -4.18 -10.87
CA ASP A 43 -7.64 -5.16 -9.96
C ASP A 43 -6.55 -6.12 -9.50
N LEU A 44 -6.35 -6.22 -8.20
CA LEU A 44 -5.33 -7.06 -7.57
C LEU A 44 -5.98 -7.93 -6.48
N PRO A 45 -6.72 -8.98 -6.88
CA PRO A 45 -7.43 -9.86 -5.95
C PRO A 45 -6.50 -10.55 -4.95
N GLU A 46 -5.26 -10.76 -5.32
CA GLU A 46 -4.23 -11.38 -4.51
C GLU A 46 -3.83 -10.59 -3.26
N TYR A 47 -4.23 -9.33 -3.13
CA TYR A 47 -4.00 -8.54 -1.91
C TYR A 47 -4.95 -8.90 -0.77
N PHE A 48 -6.09 -9.51 -1.07
CA PHE A 48 -7.11 -9.85 -0.09
C PHE A 48 -6.99 -11.30 0.38
N THR A 49 -7.45 -11.57 1.59
CA THR A 49 -7.43 -12.91 2.17
C THR A 49 -8.74 -13.66 1.94
N TYR A 50 -9.83 -12.91 1.73
CA TYR A 50 -11.20 -13.43 1.59
C TYR A 50 -11.70 -14.21 2.81
N ASP A 51 -11.22 -13.86 3.99
CA ASP A 51 -11.61 -14.48 5.24
C ASP A 51 -11.91 -13.43 6.33
N GLU A 52 -12.12 -13.88 7.57
CA GLU A 52 -12.45 -13.04 8.72
C GLU A 52 -11.40 -11.96 9.03
N ARG A 53 -10.15 -12.11 8.56
CA ARG A 53 -9.09 -11.10 8.75
C ARG A 53 -9.38 -9.86 7.93
N ASP A 54 -9.95 -10.00 6.74
CA ASP A 54 -10.41 -8.87 5.94
C ASP A 54 -11.60 -8.16 6.60
N LEU A 55 -12.45 -8.89 7.31
CA LEU A 55 -13.57 -8.31 8.09
C LEU A 55 -13.08 -7.48 9.28
N SER A 56 -11.99 -7.90 9.93
CA SER A 56 -11.42 -7.22 11.10
C SER A 56 -10.51 -6.04 10.73
N THR A 57 -10.12 -5.92 9.47
CA THR A 57 -9.26 -4.87 8.93
C THR A 57 -10.11 -3.81 8.22
N ARG A 58 -9.84 -2.54 8.48
CA ARG A 58 -10.49 -1.43 7.76
C ARG A 58 -9.66 -1.05 6.55
N PHE A 59 -10.31 -0.92 5.40
CA PHE A 59 -9.63 -0.53 4.17
C PHE A 59 -9.78 0.97 3.91
N ILE A 60 -8.66 1.64 3.66
CA ILE A 60 -8.58 3.04 3.24
C ILE A 60 -8.24 3.01 1.75
N LEU A 61 -9.19 3.37 0.91
CA LEU A 61 -9.07 3.27 -0.54
C LEU A 61 -9.03 4.66 -1.17
N GLY A 62 -8.04 4.90 -2.03
CA GLY A 62 -8.06 6.08 -2.88
C GLY A 62 -9.22 6.01 -3.87
N GLU A 63 -9.82 7.14 -4.21
CA GLU A 63 -10.91 7.25 -5.18
C GLU A 63 -10.55 6.70 -6.57
N VAL A 64 -9.25 6.68 -6.89
CA VAL A 64 -8.70 6.12 -8.13
C VAL A 64 -8.61 4.61 -8.15
N SER A 65 -8.89 3.95 -7.01
CA SER A 65 -8.78 2.49 -6.92
C SER A 65 -9.77 1.79 -7.82
N HIS A 66 -9.34 0.62 -8.34
CA HIS A 66 -10.20 -0.19 -9.21
C HIS A 66 -11.53 -0.54 -8.51
N PRO A 67 -12.69 -0.49 -9.21
CA PRO A 67 -14.01 -0.75 -8.60
C PRO A 67 -14.10 -2.09 -7.85
N GLU A 68 -13.43 -3.13 -8.34
CA GLU A 68 -13.43 -4.44 -7.67
C GLU A 68 -12.76 -4.41 -6.30
N MET A 69 -11.79 -3.52 -6.07
CA MET A 69 -11.18 -3.36 -4.75
C MET A 69 -12.19 -2.86 -3.71
N PHE A 70 -13.09 -1.97 -4.11
CA PHE A 70 -14.18 -1.52 -3.24
C PHE A 70 -15.18 -2.64 -2.92
N LYS A 71 -15.43 -3.55 -3.85
CA LYS A 71 -16.31 -4.70 -3.63
C LYS A 71 -15.67 -5.74 -2.72
N ARG A 72 -14.36 -6.01 -2.89
CA ARG A 72 -13.61 -7.00 -2.12
C ARG A 72 -13.29 -6.56 -0.71
N SER A 73 -13.06 -5.27 -0.48
CA SER A 73 -12.85 -4.75 0.86
C SER A 73 -14.16 -4.80 1.64
N VAL A 74 -14.40 -5.91 2.32
CA VAL A 74 -15.58 -6.10 3.16
C VAL A 74 -15.46 -5.28 4.45
N GLY A 75 -16.60 -4.92 5.05
CA GLY A 75 -16.63 -4.11 6.27
C GLY A 75 -16.58 -2.60 6.00
N ASN A 76 -16.15 -1.84 7.00
CA ASN A 76 -16.11 -0.38 6.92
C ASN A 76 -14.93 0.08 6.06
N LYS A 77 -15.24 0.85 5.03
CA LYS A 77 -14.27 1.47 4.12
C LYS A 77 -14.18 2.96 4.38
N ILE A 78 -12.97 3.48 4.25
CA ILE A 78 -12.71 4.92 4.22
C ILE A 78 -12.23 5.24 2.82
N ILE A 79 -12.80 6.27 2.21
CA ILE A 79 -12.37 6.75 0.90
C ILE A 79 -11.59 8.04 1.11
N PHE A 80 -10.41 8.14 0.50
CA PHE A 80 -9.66 9.38 0.47
C PHE A 80 -9.52 9.89 -0.95
N PHE A 81 -9.46 11.20 -1.09
CA PHE A 81 -9.34 11.90 -2.36
C PHE A 81 -7.95 12.49 -2.50
N ASN A 82 -7.40 12.47 -3.70
CA ASN A 82 -6.06 12.97 -3.96
C ASN A 82 -6.09 14.50 -4.20
N GLU A 83 -5.34 15.27 -3.41
CA GLU A 83 -5.29 16.73 -3.52
C GLU A 83 -4.70 17.23 -4.84
N PHE A 84 -3.85 16.45 -5.51
CA PHE A 84 -3.21 16.84 -6.76
C PHE A 84 -4.07 16.58 -8.01
N ASN A 85 -5.19 15.91 -7.86
CA ASN A 85 -6.10 15.62 -8.95
C ASN A 85 -7.35 16.51 -8.88
N ARG A 86 -7.50 17.42 -9.87
CA ARG A 86 -8.64 18.33 -9.89
C ARG A 86 -9.99 17.63 -9.90
N LEU A 87 -10.09 16.49 -10.60
CA LEU A 87 -11.31 15.70 -10.60
C LEU A 87 -11.63 15.13 -9.22
N SER A 88 -10.60 14.65 -8.51
CA SER A 88 -10.74 14.17 -7.13
C SER A 88 -11.25 15.26 -6.19
N LEU A 89 -10.75 16.48 -6.35
CA LEU A 89 -11.21 17.63 -5.57
C LEU A 89 -12.68 17.95 -5.81
N GLU A 90 -13.13 17.92 -7.06
CA GLU A 90 -14.54 18.14 -7.39
C GLU A 90 -15.44 17.00 -6.87
N GLN A 91 -14.98 15.75 -6.98
CA GLN A 91 -15.70 14.60 -6.41
C GLN A 91 -15.83 14.72 -4.87
N ALA A 92 -14.74 15.09 -4.19
CA ALA A 92 -14.75 15.28 -2.76
C ALA A 92 -15.74 16.37 -2.32
N ARG A 93 -15.78 17.50 -3.03
CA ARG A 93 -16.75 18.57 -2.79
C ARG A 93 -18.20 18.10 -2.94
N LEU A 94 -18.47 17.30 -3.97
CA LEU A 94 -19.80 16.70 -4.18
C LEU A 94 -20.19 15.76 -3.03
N TRP A 95 -19.21 15.14 -2.37
CA TRP A 95 -19.41 14.27 -1.22
C TRP A 95 -19.37 15.02 0.12
N GLY A 96 -19.16 16.34 0.09
CA GLY A 96 -19.05 17.15 1.30
C GLY A 96 -17.79 16.89 2.11
N SER A 97 -16.71 16.46 1.45
CA SER A 97 -15.43 16.17 2.10
C SER A 97 -14.48 17.36 1.91
N ASP A 98 -13.93 17.86 3.02
CA ASP A 98 -12.90 18.91 3.04
C ASP A 98 -11.51 18.35 3.41
N TYR A 99 -11.39 17.02 3.55
CA TYR A 99 -10.17 16.36 3.99
C TYR A 99 -9.45 15.68 2.83
N PHE A 100 -8.24 16.15 2.56
CA PHE A 100 -7.35 15.62 1.53
C PHE A 100 -6.02 15.28 2.17
N PRO A 101 -5.69 13.98 2.36
CA PRO A 101 -4.36 13.63 2.83
C PRO A 101 -3.33 14.01 1.78
N ALA A 102 -2.28 14.71 2.21
CA ALA A 102 -1.16 15.03 1.35
C ALA A 102 -0.59 13.74 0.74
N SER A 103 -0.52 13.72 -0.59
CA SER A 103 -0.09 12.54 -1.34
C SER A 103 1.23 12.83 -2.03
N GLY A 104 2.32 12.27 -1.53
CA GLY A 104 3.67 12.44 -2.08
C GLY A 104 4.02 11.45 -3.20
N GLY A 105 3.03 10.98 -3.98
CA GLY A 105 3.24 10.02 -5.07
C GLY A 105 3.32 8.55 -4.62
N SER A 106 3.11 8.25 -3.35
CA SER A 106 3.07 6.91 -2.79
C SER A 106 1.92 6.78 -1.80
N VAL A 107 1.25 5.63 -1.74
CA VAL A 107 0.21 5.36 -0.73
C VAL A 107 0.73 5.47 0.70
N THR A 108 2.03 5.28 0.90
CA THR A 108 2.65 5.40 2.24
C THR A 108 2.71 6.85 2.72
N THR A 109 2.91 7.82 1.81
CA THR A 109 2.83 9.24 2.17
C THR A 109 1.41 9.63 2.53
N SER A 110 0.40 9.09 1.84
CA SER A 110 -1.01 9.27 2.22
C SER A 110 -1.30 8.61 3.57
N ALA A 111 -0.76 7.41 3.84
CA ALA A 111 -0.89 6.75 5.15
C ALA A 111 -0.30 7.60 6.28
N PHE A 112 0.87 8.21 6.05
CA PHE A 112 1.49 9.13 7.00
C PHE A 112 0.60 10.34 7.28
N ALA A 113 0.12 11.00 6.23
CA ALA A 113 -0.77 12.15 6.36
C ALA A 113 -2.06 11.79 7.12
N ILE A 114 -2.68 10.65 6.81
CA ILE A 114 -3.87 10.16 7.51
C ILE A 114 -3.56 9.89 8.98
N GLY A 115 -2.40 9.29 9.30
CA GLY A 115 -1.96 9.08 10.68
C GLY A 115 -1.87 10.39 11.45
N LEU A 116 -1.21 11.41 10.88
CA LEU A 116 -1.12 12.74 11.50
C LEU A 116 -2.50 13.40 11.68
N MET A 117 -3.34 13.36 10.65
CA MET A 117 -4.71 13.90 10.71
C MET A 117 -5.57 13.18 11.75
N SER A 118 -5.26 11.92 12.04
CA SER A 118 -5.91 11.13 13.09
C SER A 118 -5.34 11.39 14.50
N GLY A 119 -4.38 12.31 14.62
CA GLY A 119 -3.76 12.67 15.90
C GLY A 119 -2.68 11.71 16.37
N CYS A 120 -2.12 10.88 15.49
CA CYS A 120 -1.03 9.97 15.86
C CYS A 120 0.28 10.73 16.11
N ASP A 121 0.84 10.59 17.32
CA ASP A 121 2.13 11.16 17.70
C ASP A 121 2.76 10.25 18.79
N PRO A 122 3.96 9.67 18.57
CA PRO A 122 4.74 9.74 17.35
C PRO A 122 4.23 8.83 16.20
N VAL A 123 4.67 9.10 14.96
CA VAL A 123 4.52 8.20 13.82
C VAL A 123 5.83 7.48 13.56
N ILE A 124 5.79 6.15 13.48
CA ILE A 124 6.95 5.29 13.28
C ILE A 124 6.84 4.57 11.93
N PHE A 125 7.84 4.75 11.07
CA PHE A 125 7.92 4.04 9.80
C PHE A 125 8.62 2.69 9.95
N VAL A 126 8.01 1.66 9.37
CA VAL A 126 8.57 0.30 9.36
C VAL A 126 8.57 -0.22 7.93
N GLY A 127 9.76 -0.58 7.41
CA GLY A 127 9.91 -1.12 6.07
C GLY A 127 9.83 -0.06 4.96
N GLN A 128 10.13 1.19 5.29
CA GLN A 128 10.22 2.32 4.36
C GLN A 128 11.68 2.68 4.09
N ASP A 129 12.46 1.70 3.68
CA ASP A 129 13.90 1.83 3.40
C ASP A 129 14.17 2.50 2.04
N LEU A 130 13.19 2.57 1.14
CA LEU A 130 13.27 3.22 -0.19
C LEU A 130 14.54 2.84 -0.96
N SER A 131 14.96 1.60 -0.82
CA SER A 131 16.19 1.07 -1.40
C SER A 131 15.95 -0.32 -1.99
N PHE A 132 16.82 -0.68 -2.93
CA PHE A 132 16.86 -2.06 -3.43
C PHE A 132 17.48 -2.98 -2.37
N GLY A 133 16.93 -4.17 -2.23
CA GLY A 133 17.61 -5.25 -1.51
C GLY A 133 18.88 -5.70 -2.25
N ASN A 134 19.79 -6.36 -1.54
CA ASN A 134 20.98 -6.97 -2.16
C ASN A 134 20.62 -8.00 -3.25
N ASP A 135 19.38 -8.46 -3.25
CA ASP A 135 18.80 -9.37 -4.24
C ASP A 135 18.04 -8.64 -5.37
N GLY A 136 18.17 -7.32 -5.46
CA GLY A 136 17.53 -6.47 -6.46
C GLY A 136 16.04 -6.23 -6.21
N ARG A 137 15.46 -6.70 -5.12
CA ARG A 137 14.03 -6.54 -4.84
C ARG A 137 13.72 -5.16 -4.31
N THR A 138 12.63 -4.56 -4.82
CA THR A 138 12.08 -3.29 -4.35
C THR A 138 11.01 -3.48 -3.26
N HIS A 139 10.42 -4.68 -3.16
CA HIS A 139 9.35 -4.98 -2.22
C HIS A 139 9.67 -6.18 -1.34
N ALA A 140 9.01 -6.29 -0.20
CA ALA A 140 9.17 -7.42 0.71
C ALA A 140 8.82 -8.74 0.00
N ALA A 141 9.60 -9.79 0.24
CA ALA A 141 9.26 -11.12 -0.26
C ALA A 141 7.92 -11.58 0.34
N GLY A 142 7.08 -12.19 -0.50
CA GLY A 142 5.69 -12.55 -0.18
C GLY A 142 4.68 -11.46 -0.52
N GLY A 143 5.12 -10.29 -1.02
CA GLY A 143 4.25 -9.32 -1.66
C GLY A 143 3.92 -9.73 -3.09
N VAL A 144 2.92 -9.08 -3.67
CA VAL A 144 2.37 -9.39 -5.00
C VAL A 144 3.35 -9.10 -6.14
N TYR A 145 4.25 -8.13 -5.95
CA TYR A 145 5.31 -7.82 -6.93
C TYR A 145 6.49 -8.81 -6.83
N ILE A 146 6.23 -10.09 -7.13
CA ILE A 146 7.23 -11.17 -7.00
C ILE A 146 8.19 -11.23 -8.18
N SER A 147 7.83 -10.67 -9.33
CA SER A 147 8.63 -10.73 -10.56
C SER A 147 9.07 -9.34 -11.02
N GLN A 148 10.00 -8.75 -10.32
CA GLN A 148 10.77 -7.62 -10.83
C GLN A 148 12.07 -8.15 -11.41
N ASP A 149 12.21 -8.13 -12.71
CA ASP A 149 13.51 -8.25 -13.37
C ASP A 149 14.20 -6.89 -13.25
N VAL A 150 14.98 -6.74 -12.20
CA VAL A 150 15.87 -5.59 -12.06
C VAL A 150 17.20 -5.95 -12.71
N LYS A 151 17.53 -5.23 -13.77
CA LYS A 151 18.85 -5.34 -14.39
C LYS A 151 19.70 -4.15 -13.95
N ILE A 152 20.80 -4.46 -13.29
CA ILE A 152 21.79 -3.45 -12.88
C ILE A 152 22.91 -3.47 -13.92
N TYR A 153 23.14 -2.33 -14.53
CA TYR A 153 24.25 -2.12 -15.47
C TYR A 153 25.26 -1.18 -14.84
N GLU A 154 26.50 -1.60 -14.82
CA GLU A 154 27.61 -0.73 -14.47
C GLU A 154 28.40 -0.42 -15.76
N GLN A 155 28.37 0.83 -16.21
CA GLN A 155 29.17 1.33 -17.31
C GLN A 155 29.93 2.58 -16.86
N ASN A 156 31.25 2.53 -16.97
CA ASN A 156 32.14 3.68 -16.68
C ASN A 156 31.92 4.30 -15.28
N GLY A 157 31.72 3.48 -14.25
CA GLY A 157 31.50 3.95 -12.89
C GLY A 157 30.09 4.53 -12.65
N THR A 158 29.20 4.46 -13.62
CA THR A 158 27.80 4.86 -13.49
C THR A 158 26.93 3.61 -13.37
N VAL A 159 26.19 3.51 -12.28
CA VAL A 159 25.21 2.44 -12.07
C VAL A 159 23.87 2.88 -12.63
N SER A 160 23.35 2.17 -13.60
CA SER A 160 21.99 2.34 -14.12
C SER A 160 21.13 1.14 -13.76
N VAL A 161 19.90 1.41 -13.38
CA VAL A 161 18.93 0.38 -12.98
C VAL A 161 17.79 0.39 -13.99
N GLU A 162 17.56 -0.73 -14.65
CA GLU A 162 16.37 -0.93 -15.49
C GLU A 162 15.36 -1.76 -14.73
N GLU A 163 14.23 -1.15 -14.39
CA GLU A 163 13.09 -1.84 -13.76
C GLU A 163 12.07 -2.23 -14.82
N ARG A 164 11.71 -3.50 -14.87
CA ARG A 164 10.52 -3.95 -15.58
C ARG A 164 9.46 -4.37 -14.58
N TYR A 165 8.44 -3.56 -14.44
CA TYR A 165 7.23 -3.96 -13.73
C TYR A 165 6.43 -4.93 -14.59
N VAL A 166 6.45 -6.20 -14.25
CA VAL A 166 5.54 -7.17 -14.85
C VAL A 166 4.40 -7.37 -13.86
N SER A 167 3.31 -6.63 -14.03
CA SER A 167 2.08 -6.94 -13.33
C SER A 167 1.58 -8.33 -13.77
N PRO A 168 1.16 -9.21 -12.86
CA PRO A 168 0.50 -10.46 -13.23
C PRO A 168 -0.69 -10.26 -14.16
N ALA A 169 -1.42 -9.15 -14.02
CA ALA A 169 -2.54 -8.79 -14.90
C ALA A 169 -2.13 -8.47 -16.35
N LEU A 170 -0.87 -8.10 -16.62
CA LEU A 170 -0.40 -7.82 -17.97
C LEU A 170 0.11 -9.05 -18.71
N LYS A 171 0.23 -10.20 -18.05
CA LYS A 171 0.64 -11.47 -18.69
C LYS A 171 -0.48 -12.14 -19.48
N GLU A 172 -1.74 -11.80 -19.23
CA GLU A 172 -2.89 -12.38 -19.92
C GLU A 172 -3.29 -11.67 -21.24
N GLU A 173 -2.74 -10.49 -21.52
CA GLU A 173 -3.08 -9.73 -22.74
C GLU A 173 -2.13 -9.95 -23.94
N THR A 174 -1.15 -10.85 -23.81
CA THR A 174 -0.19 -11.16 -24.90
C THR A 174 -0.30 -12.62 -25.37
N VAL A 175 -1.50 -13.06 -25.71
CA VAL A 175 -1.72 -14.29 -26.51
C VAL A 175 -2.55 -13.97 -27.73
#